data_eb9a372c75d4c03327aaa4902330267f
#
_entry.id   eb9a372c75d4c03327aaa4902330267f
#
_cell.length_a   1.000
_cell.length_b   1.000
_cell.length_c   1.000
_cell.angle_alpha   90.00
_cell.angle_beta   90.00
_cell.angle_gamma   90.00
#
_symmetry.space_group_name_H-M   'P 1'
#
loop_
_entity.id
_entity.type
_entity.pdbx_description
1 polymer ?
#
loop_
_entity_poly.entity_id
_entity_poly.type
_entity_poly.pdbx_seq_one_letter_code
_entity_poly.pdbx_strand_id
1 'polypeptide(L)'
;WTLICDNYQGAERRAAELLYAGVSAEVPYILTVQSTKEYKNAQSANLLLTGTRESNPLLAQAVRADEVPQGGYLVKVMQSPFAQGKQVAVAAGSDSVQALYAASHFVNEYLPLARQRDDHMPYFKTLFSGAMKEYTAAETPAFTQRGIWTWGHCIYDYRRFAQHMAQLRLNEIILWNDYAPLNLKDAVACFHEYGIKVIFGYSWGWDEGVKIGCATELAHWCKQAVEVYARDYAQVDGDGIYIQSFTETDAEDIDGVPI
;
A
#
# COMPACT_ATOMS: atom_id res chain seq x y z
N TRP A 1 8.15 5.75 23.60
CA TRP A 1 6.98 5.59 22.75
C TRP A 1 6.47 4.15 22.79
N THR A 2 5.15 4.00 22.72
CA THR A 2 4.48 2.69 22.58
C THR A 2 3.61 2.74 21.32
N LEU A 3 3.82 1.81 20.40
CA LEU A 3 2.98 1.65 19.21
C LEU A 3 1.74 0.83 19.55
N ILE A 4 0.58 1.38 19.28
CA ILE A 4 -0.71 0.70 19.49
C ILE A 4 -1.33 0.36 18.13
N CYS A 5 -1.56 -0.93 17.91
CA CYS A 5 -2.20 -1.48 16.73
C CYS A 5 -3.08 -2.66 17.13
N ASP A 6 -4.38 -2.58 16.90
CA ASP A 6 -5.34 -3.65 17.27
C ASP A 6 -5.56 -4.64 16.12
N ASN A 7 -5.55 -4.17 14.87
CA ASN A 7 -5.69 -5.02 13.69
C ASN A 7 -4.31 -5.32 13.07
N TYR A 8 -3.70 -6.44 13.49
CA TYR A 8 -2.38 -6.83 12.97
C TYR A 8 -2.51 -7.77 11.76
N GLN A 9 -3.24 -7.32 10.72
CA GLN A 9 -3.46 -8.04 9.46
C GLN A 9 -3.41 -7.09 8.26
N GLY A 10 -3.08 -7.65 7.08
CA GLY A 10 -3.08 -6.91 5.81
C GLY A 10 -2.33 -5.58 5.86
N ALA A 11 -2.92 -4.54 5.30
CA ALA A 11 -2.30 -3.23 5.20
C ALA A 11 -2.06 -2.55 6.56
N GLU A 12 -2.91 -2.78 7.58
CA GLU A 12 -2.67 -2.24 8.92
C GLU A 12 -1.45 -2.89 9.60
N ARG A 13 -1.24 -4.21 9.40
CA ARG A 13 0.01 -4.85 9.83
C ARG A 13 1.22 -4.20 9.16
N ARG A 14 1.15 -3.96 7.85
CA ARG A 14 2.24 -3.28 7.12
C ARG A 14 2.46 -1.85 7.59
N ALA A 15 1.40 -1.13 7.96
CA ALA A 15 1.50 0.17 8.60
C ALA A 15 2.24 0.11 9.94
N ALA A 16 1.87 -0.84 10.80
CA ALA A 16 2.52 -1.03 12.10
C ALA A 16 4.00 -1.43 11.96
N GLU A 17 4.32 -2.35 11.04
CA GLU A 17 5.70 -2.78 10.76
C GLU A 17 6.56 -1.60 10.24
N LEU A 18 6.01 -0.77 9.35
CA LEU A 18 6.69 0.41 8.81
C LEU A 18 6.95 1.46 9.90
N LEU A 19 5.96 1.77 10.72
CA LEU A 19 6.10 2.68 11.86
C LEU A 19 7.10 2.15 12.88
N TYR A 20 7.03 0.87 13.21
CA TYR A 20 7.97 0.22 14.11
C TYR A 20 9.42 0.38 13.60
N ALA A 21 9.67 0.03 12.35
CA ALA A 21 10.99 0.14 11.75
C ALA A 21 11.48 1.60 11.72
N GLY A 22 10.65 2.53 11.26
CA GLY A 22 10.98 3.94 11.15
C GLY A 22 11.29 4.58 12.49
N VAL A 23 10.43 4.38 13.50
CA VAL A 23 10.62 4.98 14.83
C VAL A 23 11.75 4.29 15.61
N SER A 24 11.89 2.95 15.52
CA SER A 24 12.99 2.21 16.16
C SER A 24 14.35 2.64 15.63
N ALA A 25 14.44 3.09 14.39
CA ALA A 25 15.65 3.67 13.85
C ALA A 25 16.04 5.00 14.50
N GLU A 26 15.10 5.68 15.16
CA GLU A 26 15.30 7.01 15.74
C GLU A 26 15.39 7.01 17.27
N VAL A 27 15.04 5.93 17.97
CA VAL A 27 15.04 5.85 19.44
C VAL A 27 16.11 4.86 19.96
N PRO A 28 16.69 5.09 21.17
CA PRO A 28 17.75 4.24 21.73
C PRO A 28 17.25 3.05 22.53
N TYR A 29 15.97 2.81 22.54
CA TYR A 29 15.30 1.75 23.27
C TYR A 29 14.43 0.91 22.34
N ILE A 30 13.98 -0.24 22.82
CA ILE A 30 13.07 -1.11 22.07
C ILE A 30 11.67 -0.47 22.09
N LEU A 31 11.14 -0.17 20.92
CA LEU A 31 9.77 0.28 20.77
C LEU A 31 8.82 -0.88 21.14
N THR A 32 7.91 -0.64 22.06
CA THR A 32 6.91 -1.64 22.44
C THR A 32 5.72 -1.56 21.47
N VAL A 33 5.25 -2.73 21.03
CA VAL A 33 4.02 -2.86 20.22
C VAL A 33 2.98 -3.57 21.06
N GLN A 34 1.79 -3.00 21.18
CA GLN A 34 0.69 -3.54 22.00
C GLN A 34 -0.65 -3.33 21.30
N SER A 35 -1.64 -4.16 21.66
CA SER A 35 -3.04 -3.87 21.38
C SER A 35 -3.63 -2.94 22.45
N THR A 36 -4.73 -2.29 22.15
CA THR A 36 -5.49 -1.48 23.13
C THR A 36 -5.89 -2.31 24.36
N LYS A 37 -6.17 -3.61 24.19
CA LYS A 37 -6.54 -4.51 25.30
C LYS A 37 -5.37 -4.80 26.25
N GLU A 38 -4.15 -4.86 25.73
CA GLU A 38 -2.93 -5.08 26.50
C GLU A 38 -2.44 -3.79 27.16
N TYR A 39 -2.74 -2.66 26.55
CA TYR A 39 -2.30 -1.36 27.01
C TYR A 39 -3.12 -0.89 28.23
N LYS A 40 -2.64 -1.22 29.42
CA LYS A 40 -3.33 -0.92 30.69
C LYS A 40 -3.03 0.45 31.26
N ASN A 41 -2.05 1.19 30.72
CA ASN A 41 -1.57 2.40 31.37
C ASN A 41 -1.29 3.54 30.39
N ALA A 42 -2.38 4.11 29.85
CA ALA A 42 -2.32 5.26 28.91
C ALA A 42 -1.60 6.49 29.47
N GLN A 43 -1.34 6.54 30.77
CA GLN A 43 -0.79 7.71 31.46
C GLN A 43 0.74 7.74 31.52
N SER A 44 1.43 6.67 31.14
CA SER A 44 2.86 6.56 31.40
C SER A 44 3.78 6.75 30.17
N ALA A 45 3.25 6.71 28.96
CA ALA A 45 4.07 6.75 27.75
C ALA A 45 3.53 7.72 26.69
N ASN A 46 4.40 8.14 25.79
CA ASN A 46 4.00 8.72 24.52
C ASN A 46 3.47 7.59 23.61
N LEU A 47 2.39 7.84 22.89
CA LEU A 47 1.72 6.84 22.07
C LEU A 47 1.88 7.13 20.58
N LEU A 48 2.10 6.06 19.82
CA LEU A 48 2.01 6.04 18.38
C LEU A 48 0.80 5.19 18.00
N LEU A 49 -0.24 5.80 17.46
CA LEU A 49 -1.51 5.15 17.13
C LEU A 49 -1.60 4.95 15.62
N THR A 50 -1.93 3.73 15.18
CA THR A 50 -2.16 3.44 13.77
C THR A 50 -3.40 2.57 13.55
N GLY A 51 -3.93 2.62 12.34
CA GLY A 51 -5.13 1.92 11.91
C GLY A 51 -6.26 2.88 11.50
N THR A 52 -7.47 2.39 11.60
CA THR A 52 -8.69 3.18 11.42
C THR A 52 -9.32 3.53 12.77
N ARG A 53 -10.27 4.45 12.79
CA ARG A 53 -11.04 4.72 14.01
C ARG A 53 -11.88 3.53 14.49
N GLU A 54 -12.20 2.62 13.56
CA GLU A 54 -12.97 1.40 13.86
C GLU A 54 -12.07 0.30 14.42
N SER A 55 -10.87 0.14 13.85
CA SER A 55 -9.91 -0.88 14.27
C SER A 55 -9.14 -0.52 15.55
N ASN A 56 -9.02 0.77 15.90
CA ASN A 56 -8.23 1.24 17.04
C ASN A 56 -9.05 2.20 17.93
N PRO A 57 -9.57 1.72 19.07
CA PRO A 57 -10.38 2.53 19.99
C PRO A 57 -9.67 3.76 20.59
N LEU A 58 -8.36 3.71 20.83
CA LEU A 58 -7.60 4.87 21.30
C LEU A 58 -7.49 5.93 20.21
N LEU A 59 -7.33 5.51 18.96
CA LEU A 59 -7.34 6.42 17.82
C LEU A 59 -8.70 7.11 17.69
N ALA A 60 -9.80 6.38 17.88
CA ALA A 60 -11.16 6.94 17.86
C ALA A 60 -11.40 8.00 18.96
N GLN A 61 -10.69 7.90 20.09
CA GLN A 61 -10.74 8.88 21.19
C GLN A 61 -9.80 10.07 20.94
N ALA A 62 -8.65 9.85 20.29
CA ALA A 62 -7.65 10.88 20.06
C ALA A 62 -8.01 11.81 18.89
N VAL A 63 -8.76 11.31 17.91
CA VAL A 63 -9.05 12.00 16.64
C VAL A 63 -10.54 11.99 16.37
N ARG A 64 -11.10 13.14 16.02
CA ARG A 64 -12.50 13.24 15.59
C ARG A 64 -12.71 12.60 14.22
N ALA A 65 -13.96 12.23 13.92
CA ALA A 65 -14.31 11.59 12.66
C ALA A 65 -14.07 12.50 11.44
N ASP A 66 -14.29 13.79 11.59
CA ASP A 66 -14.14 14.79 10.55
C ASP A 66 -12.67 15.20 10.28
N GLU A 67 -11.74 14.79 11.11
CA GLU A 67 -10.30 15.05 10.91
C GLU A 67 -9.66 14.03 9.94
N VAL A 68 -10.24 12.84 9.78
CA VAL A 68 -9.77 11.85 8.79
C VAL A 68 -10.62 11.99 7.53
N PRO A 69 -10.05 12.46 6.42
CA PRO A 69 -10.82 12.64 5.20
C PRO A 69 -11.31 11.31 4.63
N GLN A 70 -12.51 11.32 4.08
CA GLN A 70 -13.05 10.14 3.40
C GLN A 70 -12.16 9.76 2.21
N GLY A 71 -11.80 8.48 2.09
CA GLY A 71 -10.89 7.99 1.06
C GLY A 71 -9.46 8.51 1.21
N GLY A 72 -9.10 9.02 2.40
CA GLY A 72 -7.80 9.61 2.70
C GLY A 72 -7.27 9.22 4.07
N TYR A 73 -6.26 9.94 4.52
CA TYR A 73 -5.56 9.67 5.76
C TYR A 73 -5.19 10.95 6.52
N LEU A 74 -4.86 10.77 7.79
CA LEU A 74 -4.38 11.80 8.70
C LEU A 74 -3.06 11.38 9.33
N VAL A 75 -2.07 12.27 9.31
CA VAL A 75 -0.88 12.23 10.15
C VAL A 75 -0.94 13.40 11.12
N LYS A 76 -0.87 13.12 12.43
CA LYS A 76 -0.97 14.16 13.45
C LYS A 76 -0.05 13.86 14.63
N VAL A 77 0.69 14.86 15.10
CA VAL A 77 1.44 14.83 16.36
C VAL A 77 0.96 15.94 17.25
N MET A 78 0.53 15.59 18.45
CA MET A 78 -0.12 16.51 19.36
C MET A 78 0.15 16.16 20.84
N GLN A 79 -0.22 17.05 21.75
CA GLN A 79 -0.29 16.72 23.18
C GLN A 79 -1.29 15.58 23.39
N SER A 80 -0.95 14.65 24.27
CA SER A 80 -1.79 13.50 24.55
C SER A 80 -3.10 13.90 25.23
N PRO A 81 -4.25 13.50 24.69
CA PRO A 81 -5.52 13.65 25.37
C PRO A 81 -5.69 12.68 26.57
N PHE A 82 -4.78 11.68 26.70
CA PHE A 82 -4.86 10.64 27.73
C PHE A 82 -3.98 10.93 28.94
N ALA A 83 -2.92 11.71 28.79
CA ALA A 83 -1.92 11.93 29.84
C ALA A 83 -1.24 13.29 29.73
N GLN A 84 -1.23 14.02 30.83
CA GLN A 84 -0.55 15.33 30.90
C GLN A 84 0.96 15.18 30.68
N GLY A 85 1.54 16.05 29.86
CA GLY A 85 2.97 16.09 29.55
C GLY A 85 3.45 14.94 28.64
N LYS A 86 2.52 14.20 28.04
CA LYS A 86 2.80 13.16 27.02
C LYS A 86 2.30 13.61 25.66
N GLN A 87 2.76 12.90 24.63
CA GLN A 87 2.35 13.15 23.25
C GLN A 87 1.68 11.93 22.63
N VAL A 88 0.86 12.20 21.65
CA VAL A 88 0.31 11.19 20.74
C VAL A 88 0.70 11.54 19.32
N ALA A 89 1.29 10.58 18.63
CA ALA A 89 1.46 10.59 17.19
C ALA A 89 0.43 9.66 16.56
N VAL A 90 -0.23 10.11 15.53
CA VAL A 90 -1.33 9.43 14.85
C VAL A 90 -0.95 9.21 13.38
N ALA A 91 -1.13 7.98 12.90
CA ALA A 91 -1.11 7.61 11.50
C ALA A 91 -2.42 6.87 11.19
N ALA A 92 -3.47 7.62 10.86
CA ALA A 92 -4.83 7.13 10.73
C ALA A 92 -5.32 7.16 9.29
N GLY A 93 -6.01 6.08 8.86
CA GLY A 93 -6.68 6.03 7.58
C GLY A 93 -8.19 5.97 7.70
N SER A 94 -8.90 6.38 6.64
CA SER A 94 -10.32 6.10 6.46
C SER A 94 -10.61 4.60 6.27
N ASP A 95 -9.60 3.87 5.82
CA ASP A 95 -9.56 2.41 5.68
C ASP A 95 -8.13 1.89 5.94
N SER A 96 -7.96 0.58 5.92
CA SER A 96 -6.66 -0.08 6.21
C SER A 96 -5.54 0.33 5.26
N VAL A 97 -5.84 0.58 3.99
CA VAL A 97 -4.84 1.00 2.99
C VAL A 97 -4.42 2.45 3.21
N GLN A 98 -5.38 3.31 3.54
CA GLN A 98 -5.10 4.71 3.89
C GLN A 98 -4.30 4.81 5.20
N ALA A 99 -4.48 3.89 6.15
CA ALA A 99 -3.65 3.79 7.35
C ALA A 99 -2.18 3.46 7.00
N LEU A 100 -1.94 2.59 6.02
CA LEU A 100 -0.59 2.33 5.51
C LEU A 100 0.02 3.57 4.84
N TYR A 101 -0.79 4.34 4.09
CA TYR A 101 -0.31 5.59 3.49
C TYR A 101 0.01 6.65 4.55
N ALA A 102 -0.78 6.72 5.61
CA ALA A 102 -0.49 7.58 6.78
C ALA A 102 0.84 7.18 7.45
N ALA A 103 1.06 5.88 7.65
CA ALA A 103 2.32 5.36 8.20
C ALA A 103 3.51 5.69 7.29
N SER A 104 3.34 5.56 5.98
CA SER A 104 4.34 5.93 4.99
C SER A 104 4.67 7.43 5.04
N HIS A 105 3.66 8.30 5.09
CA HIS A 105 3.84 9.74 5.26
C HIS A 105 4.58 10.07 6.56
N PHE A 106 4.17 9.45 7.67
CA PHE A 106 4.83 9.66 8.96
C PHE A 106 6.33 9.33 8.90
N VAL A 107 6.68 8.17 8.34
CA VAL A 107 8.07 7.70 8.29
C VAL A 107 8.91 8.45 7.27
N ASN A 108 8.38 8.70 6.07
CA ASN A 108 9.19 9.23 4.97
C ASN A 108 9.16 10.75 4.85
N GLU A 109 8.13 11.41 5.38
CA GLU A 109 7.95 12.86 5.26
C GLU A 109 8.08 13.56 6.63
N TYR A 110 7.32 13.09 7.65
CA TYR A 110 7.35 13.74 8.96
C TYR A 110 8.64 13.47 9.75
N LEU A 111 9.08 12.22 9.90
CA LEU A 111 10.29 11.91 10.68
C LEU A 111 11.53 12.67 10.20
N PRO A 112 11.81 12.78 8.89
CA PRO A 112 12.92 13.59 8.39
C PRO A 112 12.82 15.07 8.76
N LEU A 113 11.60 15.65 8.77
CA LEU A 113 11.36 17.03 9.17
C LEU A 113 11.50 17.25 10.68
N ALA A 114 11.15 16.22 11.47
CA ALA A 114 11.23 16.26 12.93
C ALA A 114 12.67 16.06 13.47
N ARG A 115 13.57 15.57 12.65
CA ARG A 115 14.98 15.41 13.01
C ARG A 115 15.62 16.76 13.30
N GLN A 116 16.01 16.97 14.55
CA GLN A 116 16.92 18.05 14.88
C GLN A 116 18.34 17.57 14.55
N ARG A 117 18.99 18.13 13.56
CA ARG A 117 20.39 17.88 13.29
C ARG A 117 21.24 18.59 14.35
N ASP A 118 21.89 17.84 15.21
CA ASP A 118 23.06 18.31 15.93
C ASP A 118 24.28 18.01 15.07
N ASP A 119 24.79 19.02 14.38
CA ASP A 119 25.95 18.88 13.50
C ASP A 119 27.23 18.48 14.26
N HIS A 120 27.24 18.62 15.61
CA HIS A 120 28.35 18.29 16.46
C HIS A 120 28.32 16.84 16.97
N MET A 121 27.16 16.17 16.89
CA MET A 121 26.96 14.81 17.39
C MET A 121 26.21 13.93 16.39
N PRO A 122 26.81 13.61 15.25
CA PRO A 122 26.13 12.91 14.14
C PRO A 122 25.67 11.49 14.49
N TYR A 123 26.15 10.93 15.60
CA TYR A 123 25.80 9.58 16.05
C TYR A 123 24.67 9.53 17.07
N PHE A 124 24.23 10.68 17.61
CA PHE A 124 23.12 10.73 18.53
C PHE A 124 21.80 10.86 17.76
N LYS A 125 20.88 9.99 18.08
CA LYS A 125 19.53 10.02 17.53
C LYS A 125 18.72 11.10 18.25
N THR A 126 18.12 12.00 17.50
CA THR A 126 17.61 13.27 18.00
C THR A 126 16.21 13.23 18.61
N LEU A 127 15.45 12.16 18.37
CA LEU A 127 14.16 11.95 19.04
C LEU A 127 14.25 11.52 20.51
N PHE A 128 15.46 11.39 21.06
CA PHE A 128 15.70 10.89 22.43
C PHE A 128 15.26 11.81 23.54
N SER A 129 15.59 13.06 23.40
CA SER A 129 15.57 14.01 24.51
C SER A 129 14.39 14.98 24.43
N GLY A 130 13.62 14.94 23.37
CA GLY A 130 12.61 15.94 23.07
C GLY A 130 11.23 15.39 22.76
N ALA A 131 10.28 16.26 22.89
CA ALA A 131 8.96 16.10 22.32
C ALA A 131 9.09 16.12 20.78
N MET A 132 8.34 15.29 20.10
CA MET A 132 8.14 15.41 18.65
C MET A 132 7.49 16.76 18.36
N LYS A 133 7.90 17.41 17.26
CA LYS A 133 7.28 18.65 16.81
C LYS A 133 5.82 18.41 16.47
N GLU A 134 4.92 19.27 16.93
CA GLU A 134 3.52 19.23 16.55
C GLU A 134 3.35 19.34 15.04
N TYR A 135 2.46 18.51 14.50
CA TYR A 135 2.27 18.34 13.07
C TYR A 135 0.83 17.96 12.76
N THR A 136 0.34 18.37 11.63
CA THR A 136 -0.94 17.89 11.09
C THR A 136 -0.89 17.92 9.57
N ALA A 137 -1.17 16.79 8.94
CA ALA A 137 -1.40 16.66 7.51
C ALA A 137 -2.57 15.72 7.29
N ALA A 138 -3.54 16.13 6.50
CA ALA A 138 -4.67 15.32 6.07
C ALA A 138 -4.71 15.35 4.55
N GLU A 139 -4.66 14.16 3.94
CA GLU A 139 -4.54 14.02 2.48
C GLU A 139 -5.53 13.00 1.93
N THR A 140 -6.00 13.27 0.72
CA THR A 140 -6.81 12.34 -0.08
C THR A 140 -6.17 12.22 -1.46
N PRO A 141 -5.89 11.01 -1.95
CA PRO A 141 -5.39 10.83 -3.31
C PRO A 141 -6.36 11.41 -4.35
N ALA A 142 -5.84 12.19 -5.30
CA ALA A 142 -6.65 12.86 -6.32
C ALA A 142 -7.30 11.89 -7.31
N PHE A 143 -6.69 10.70 -7.50
CA PHE A 143 -7.20 9.66 -8.40
C PHE A 143 -7.50 8.39 -7.60
N THR A 144 -8.61 7.72 -7.95
CA THR A 144 -9.01 6.46 -7.32
C THR A 144 -8.13 5.29 -7.77
N GLN A 145 -7.76 5.24 -9.04
CA GLN A 145 -6.85 4.24 -9.61
C GLN A 145 -5.48 4.86 -9.89
N ARG A 146 -4.46 4.26 -9.34
CA ARG A 146 -3.07 4.72 -9.43
C ARG A 146 -2.20 3.50 -9.61
N GLY A 147 -1.95 3.15 -10.86
CA GLY A 147 -1.30 1.90 -11.21
C GLY A 147 -0.02 2.07 -12.01
N ILE A 148 0.69 0.98 -12.13
CA ILE A 148 1.81 0.80 -13.04
C ILE A 148 1.65 -0.50 -13.81
N TRP A 149 2.28 -0.57 -14.96
CA TRP A 149 2.29 -1.72 -15.84
C TRP A 149 3.71 -2.25 -15.98
N THR A 150 3.91 -3.56 -15.81
CA THR A 150 5.25 -4.16 -15.82
C THR A 150 5.79 -4.45 -17.21
N TRP A 151 4.91 -4.63 -18.19
CA TRP A 151 5.27 -4.86 -19.59
C TRP A 151 6.35 -5.93 -19.78
N GLY A 152 6.13 -7.13 -19.24
CA GLY A 152 7.05 -8.26 -19.35
C GLY A 152 8.29 -8.21 -18.45
N HIS A 153 8.47 -7.12 -17.69
CA HIS A 153 9.58 -7.04 -16.74
C HIS A 153 9.41 -7.97 -15.55
N CYS A 154 10.45 -8.73 -15.23
CA CYS A 154 10.47 -9.58 -14.04
C CYS A 154 10.62 -8.76 -12.76
N ILE A 155 9.77 -9.01 -11.79
CA ILE A 155 9.91 -8.50 -10.44
C ILE A 155 10.63 -9.55 -9.60
N TYR A 156 11.86 -9.27 -9.18
CA TYR A 156 12.67 -10.22 -8.38
C TYR A 156 12.29 -10.25 -6.90
N ASP A 157 11.82 -9.12 -6.36
CA ASP A 157 11.40 -8.98 -4.97
C ASP A 157 10.04 -8.29 -4.91
N TYR A 158 8.98 -9.09 -4.94
CA TYR A 158 7.59 -8.60 -4.90
C TYR A 158 7.29 -7.79 -3.64
N ARG A 159 7.86 -8.17 -2.49
CA ARG A 159 7.63 -7.47 -1.22
C ARG A 159 8.20 -6.06 -1.25
N ARG A 160 9.44 -5.92 -1.68
CA ARG A 160 10.09 -4.62 -1.81
C ARG A 160 9.39 -3.75 -2.86
N PHE A 161 8.97 -4.37 -3.95
CA PHE A 161 8.24 -3.67 -5.01
C PHE A 161 6.89 -3.15 -4.49
N ALA A 162 6.08 -4.01 -3.84
CA ALA A 162 4.82 -3.63 -3.24
C ALA A 162 4.98 -2.55 -2.16
N GLN A 163 6.03 -2.64 -1.34
CA GLN A 163 6.36 -1.60 -0.36
C GLN A 163 6.64 -0.25 -1.03
N HIS A 164 7.42 -0.21 -2.10
CA HIS A 164 7.68 1.03 -2.84
C HIS A 164 6.41 1.57 -3.50
N MET A 165 5.58 0.71 -4.08
CA MET A 165 4.29 1.13 -4.61
C MET A 165 3.41 1.78 -3.54
N ALA A 166 3.31 1.17 -2.35
CA ALA A 166 2.55 1.74 -1.23
C ALA A 166 3.14 3.09 -0.76
N GLN A 167 4.46 3.24 -0.73
CA GLN A 167 5.13 4.51 -0.43
C GLN A 167 4.76 5.62 -1.44
N LEU A 168 4.59 5.25 -2.69
CA LEU A 168 4.13 6.15 -3.77
C LEU A 168 2.59 6.26 -3.83
N ARG A 169 1.88 5.63 -2.90
CA ARG A 169 0.41 5.58 -2.83
C ARG A 169 -0.23 4.96 -4.07
N LEU A 170 0.49 4.05 -4.76
CA LEU A 170 -0.02 3.27 -5.87
C LEU A 170 -0.86 2.11 -5.33
N ASN A 171 -1.98 1.81 -5.98
CA ASN A 171 -2.94 0.82 -5.51
C ASN A 171 -3.35 -0.21 -6.58
N GLU A 172 -2.66 -0.23 -7.71
CA GLU A 172 -2.94 -1.17 -8.78
C GLU A 172 -1.66 -1.52 -9.54
N ILE A 173 -1.50 -2.78 -9.92
CA ILE A 173 -0.43 -3.24 -10.79
C ILE A 173 -1.00 -4.11 -11.91
N ILE A 174 -0.59 -3.84 -13.14
CA ILE A 174 -0.81 -4.74 -14.26
C ILE A 174 0.44 -5.60 -14.40
N LEU A 175 0.32 -6.87 -14.01
CA LEU A 175 1.35 -7.88 -14.23
C LEU A 175 1.17 -8.44 -15.63
N TRP A 176 1.99 -7.95 -16.56
CA TRP A 176 2.02 -8.45 -17.93
C TRP A 176 3.21 -9.38 -18.10
N ASN A 177 2.96 -10.63 -18.45
CA ASN A 177 3.98 -11.62 -18.80
C ASN A 177 3.44 -12.55 -19.89
N ASP A 178 4.28 -13.00 -20.81
CA ASP A 178 3.90 -13.97 -21.84
C ASP A 178 3.42 -15.29 -21.21
N TYR A 179 4.02 -15.65 -20.08
CA TYR A 179 3.66 -16.84 -19.30
C TYR A 179 3.42 -16.46 -17.83
N ALA A 180 2.47 -17.15 -17.19
CA ALA A 180 2.20 -16.94 -15.77
C ALA A 180 3.45 -17.23 -14.92
N PRO A 181 3.85 -16.32 -14.02
CA PRO A 181 4.95 -16.57 -13.09
C PRO A 181 4.68 -17.80 -12.22
N LEU A 182 5.69 -18.63 -11.99
CA LEU A 182 5.57 -19.85 -11.16
C LEU A 182 5.09 -19.55 -9.73
N ASN A 183 5.42 -18.36 -9.19
CA ASN A 183 5.06 -17.91 -7.85
C ASN A 183 3.92 -16.90 -7.87
N LEU A 184 3.06 -16.92 -8.87
CA LEU A 184 2.01 -15.93 -9.07
C LEU A 184 1.08 -15.79 -7.85
N LYS A 185 0.71 -16.91 -7.22
CA LYS A 185 -0.15 -16.91 -6.02
C LYS A 185 0.48 -16.12 -4.86
N ASP A 186 1.78 -16.34 -4.62
CA ASP A 186 2.49 -15.64 -3.53
C ASP A 186 2.69 -14.16 -3.87
N ALA A 187 2.91 -13.85 -5.14
CA ALA A 187 3.00 -12.47 -5.61
C ALA A 187 1.68 -11.71 -5.39
N VAL A 188 0.55 -12.30 -5.81
CA VAL A 188 -0.78 -11.70 -5.61
C VAL A 188 -1.06 -11.49 -4.14
N ALA A 189 -0.86 -12.51 -3.30
CA ALA A 189 -1.04 -12.39 -1.84
C ALA A 189 -0.15 -11.27 -1.25
N CYS A 190 1.09 -11.16 -1.72
CA CYS A 190 2.00 -10.10 -1.29
C CYS A 190 1.49 -8.71 -1.66
N PHE A 191 1.00 -8.48 -2.88
CA PHE A 191 0.44 -7.19 -3.29
C PHE A 191 -0.84 -6.85 -2.50
N HIS A 192 -1.72 -7.82 -2.27
CA HIS A 192 -2.94 -7.64 -1.47
C HIS A 192 -2.64 -7.24 -0.02
N GLU A 193 -1.54 -7.72 0.59
CA GLU A 193 -1.11 -7.26 1.92
C GLU A 193 -0.77 -5.76 1.98
N TYR A 194 -0.47 -5.14 0.85
CA TYR A 194 -0.24 -3.69 0.72
C TYR A 194 -1.46 -2.95 0.15
N GLY A 195 -2.59 -3.63 -0.03
CA GLY A 195 -3.81 -3.06 -0.62
C GLY A 195 -3.68 -2.71 -2.10
N ILE A 196 -2.79 -3.43 -2.81
CA ILE A 196 -2.54 -3.24 -4.24
C ILE A 196 -3.31 -4.30 -5.01
N LYS A 197 -4.19 -3.85 -5.91
CA LYS A 197 -4.91 -4.72 -6.84
C LYS A 197 -3.98 -5.27 -7.91
N VAL A 198 -4.21 -6.52 -8.30
CA VAL A 198 -3.42 -7.22 -9.32
C VAL A 198 -4.29 -7.52 -10.53
N ILE A 199 -3.97 -6.88 -11.63
CA ILE A 199 -4.60 -7.08 -12.93
C ILE A 199 -3.66 -7.93 -13.79
N PHE A 200 -4.17 -9.00 -14.39
CA PHE A 200 -3.35 -9.87 -15.23
C PHE A 200 -3.39 -9.42 -16.68
N GLY A 201 -2.21 -9.20 -17.26
CA GLY A 201 -2.00 -9.16 -18.69
C GLY A 201 -1.22 -10.41 -19.12
N TYR A 202 -1.61 -11.05 -20.21
CA TYR A 202 -0.94 -12.22 -20.75
C TYR A 202 -1.09 -12.26 -22.27
N SER A 203 -0.25 -13.07 -22.92
CA SER A 203 -0.35 -13.28 -24.36
C SER A 203 -1.67 -13.98 -24.70
N TRP A 204 -2.42 -13.39 -25.61
CA TRP A 204 -3.70 -13.89 -26.11
C TRP A 204 -3.53 -14.81 -27.32
N GLY A 205 -2.30 -15.10 -27.77
CA GLY A 205 -2.03 -15.72 -29.06
C GLY A 205 -2.19 -14.75 -30.24
N TRP A 206 -2.24 -13.45 -29.95
CA TRP A 206 -2.39 -12.37 -30.94
C TRP A 206 -1.28 -12.37 -32.00
N ASP A 207 -0.06 -12.65 -31.61
CA ASP A 207 1.13 -12.75 -32.44
C ASP A 207 1.20 -14.05 -33.26
N GLU A 208 0.30 -14.99 -33.06
CA GLU A 208 0.21 -16.24 -33.81
C GLU A 208 -0.48 -16.09 -35.18
N GLY A 209 -0.79 -14.86 -35.58
CA GLY A 209 -1.33 -14.53 -36.90
C GLY A 209 -2.80 -14.89 -37.10
N VAL A 210 -3.60 -14.74 -36.05
CA VAL A 210 -5.05 -14.98 -36.10
C VAL A 210 -5.73 -14.01 -37.06
N LYS A 211 -6.51 -14.53 -38.00
CA LYS A 211 -7.33 -13.74 -38.92
C LYS A 211 -8.67 -13.40 -38.26
N ILE A 212 -8.78 -12.21 -37.69
CA ILE A 212 -10.00 -11.78 -36.99
C ILE A 212 -11.22 -11.66 -37.90
N GLY A 213 -11.01 -11.42 -39.21
CA GLY A 213 -12.08 -11.47 -40.23
C GLY A 213 -12.60 -12.87 -40.51
N CYS A 214 -11.93 -13.93 -40.06
CA CYS A 214 -12.37 -15.31 -40.18
C CYS A 214 -13.06 -15.78 -38.90
N ALA A 215 -14.37 -15.93 -38.92
CA ALA A 215 -15.17 -16.29 -37.73
C ALA A 215 -14.69 -17.59 -37.04
N THR A 216 -14.19 -18.57 -37.79
CA THR A 216 -13.70 -19.83 -37.24
C THR A 216 -12.35 -19.62 -36.48
N GLU A 217 -11.44 -18.86 -37.06
CA GLU A 217 -10.16 -18.56 -36.42
C GLU A 217 -10.35 -17.68 -35.19
N LEU A 218 -11.22 -16.67 -35.27
CA LEU A 218 -11.56 -15.81 -34.15
C LEU A 218 -12.17 -16.63 -33.00
N ALA A 219 -13.11 -17.52 -33.28
CA ALA A 219 -13.72 -18.39 -32.27
C ALA A 219 -12.68 -19.32 -31.60
N HIS A 220 -11.74 -19.86 -32.38
CA HIS A 220 -10.64 -20.68 -31.85
C HIS A 220 -9.74 -19.85 -30.93
N TRP A 221 -9.33 -18.67 -31.35
CA TRP A 221 -8.52 -17.75 -30.55
C TRP A 221 -9.19 -17.34 -29.24
N CYS A 222 -10.47 -16.94 -29.29
CA CYS A 222 -11.23 -16.62 -28.08
C CYS A 222 -11.26 -17.79 -27.09
N LYS A 223 -11.46 -19.01 -27.60
CA LYS A 223 -11.42 -20.24 -26.79
C LYS A 223 -10.06 -20.44 -26.14
N GLN A 224 -8.98 -20.30 -26.91
CA GLN A 224 -7.60 -20.41 -26.42
C GLN A 224 -7.29 -19.37 -25.33
N ALA A 225 -7.69 -18.13 -25.51
CA ALA A 225 -7.50 -17.09 -24.51
C ALA A 225 -8.18 -17.43 -23.17
N VAL A 226 -9.43 -17.93 -23.24
CA VAL A 226 -10.17 -18.37 -22.04
C VAL A 226 -9.51 -19.59 -21.39
N GLU A 227 -9.02 -20.56 -22.18
CA GLU A 227 -8.34 -21.75 -21.66
C GLU A 227 -7.02 -21.40 -20.94
N VAL A 228 -6.24 -20.46 -21.48
CA VAL A 228 -5.02 -19.94 -20.83
C VAL A 228 -5.38 -19.28 -19.49
N TYR A 229 -6.38 -18.41 -19.47
CA TYR A 229 -6.83 -17.81 -18.22
C TYR A 229 -7.27 -18.87 -17.20
N ALA A 230 -8.11 -19.81 -17.60
CA ALA A 230 -8.64 -20.84 -16.70
C ALA A 230 -7.55 -21.75 -16.13
N ARG A 231 -6.52 -22.04 -16.92
CA ARG A 231 -5.40 -22.89 -16.51
C ARG A 231 -4.42 -22.19 -15.58
N ASP A 232 -4.04 -20.95 -15.90
CA ASP A 232 -2.88 -20.28 -15.31
C ASP A 232 -3.26 -19.21 -14.29
N TYR A 233 -4.41 -18.55 -14.43
CA TYR A 233 -4.77 -17.36 -13.66
C TYR A 233 -6.03 -17.49 -12.80
N ALA A 234 -7.01 -18.28 -13.21
CA ALA A 234 -8.28 -18.38 -12.49
C ALA A 234 -8.17 -18.95 -11.07
N GLN A 235 -7.05 -19.62 -10.76
CA GLN A 235 -6.83 -20.24 -9.44
C GLN A 235 -6.15 -19.30 -8.43
N VAL A 236 -5.79 -18.11 -8.85
CA VAL A 236 -5.22 -17.07 -7.99
C VAL A 236 -6.22 -15.93 -7.86
N ASP A 237 -6.20 -15.26 -6.72
CA ASP A 237 -7.15 -14.21 -6.35
C ASP A 237 -6.78 -12.87 -7.00
N GLY A 238 -6.82 -12.81 -8.35
CA GLY A 238 -6.56 -11.59 -9.12
C GLY A 238 -7.78 -10.70 -9.20
N ASP A 239 -7.57 -9.39 -9.34
CA ASP A 239 -8.62 -8.37 -9.32
C ASP A 239 -9.18 -8.03 -10.71
N GLY A 240 -8.54 -8.50 -11.76
CA GLY A 240 -9.00 -8.27 -13.12
C GLY A 240 -8.07 -8.75 -14.21
N ILE A 241 -8.47 -8.46 -15.43
CA ILE A 241 -7.74 -8.83 -16.65
C ILE A 241 -7.52 -7.56 -17.47
N TYR A 242 -6.31 -7.38 -17.97
CA TYR A 242 -5.98 -6.35 -18.94
C TYR A 242 -6.11 -6.92 -20.34
N ILE A 243 -6.93 -6.30 -21.15
CA ILE A 243 -7.09 -6.63 -22.57
C ILE A 243 -6.38 -5.54 -23.36
N GLN A 244 -5.30 -5.90 -24.04
CA GLN A 244 -4.64 -5.00 -24.96
C GLN A 244 -5.50 -4.86 -26.22
N SER A 245 -5.85 -3.63 -26.57
CA SER A 245 -6.51 -3.32 -27.82
C SER A 245 -5.50 -3.16 -28.96
N PHE A 246 -6.00 -3.06 -30.19
CA PHE A 246 -5.17 -2.84 -31.39
C PHE A 246 -4.65 -1.40 -31.52
N THR A 247 -4.58 -0.64 -30.45
CA THR A 247 -4.19 0.78 -30.45
C THR A 247 -2.76 1.06 -30.82
N GLU A 248 -1.91 0.03 -30.94
CA GLU A 248 -0.50 0.16 -31.33
C GLU A 248 -0.28 -0.06 -32.86
N THR A 249 -1.35 -0.23 -33.63
CA THR A 249 -1.26 -0.36 -35.08
C THR A 249 -1.73 0.93 -35.78
N ASP A 250 -1.04 1.31 -36.86
CA ASP A 250 -1.47 2.38 -37.77
C ASP A 250 -2.53 1.90 -38.78
N ALA A 251 -2.96 0.63 -38.70
CA ALA A 251 -3.97 0.07 -39.60
C ALA A 251 -5.36 0.59 -39.23
N GLU A 252 -6.15 0.95 -40.24
CA GLU A 252 -7.57 1.32 -40.06
C GLU A 252 -8.49 0.08 -39.93
N ASP A 253 -7.99 -1.05 -40.39
CA ASP A 253 -8.67 -2.37 -40.29
C ASP A 253 -7.66 -3.49 -40.09
N ILE A 254 -8.16 -4.64 -39.60
CA ILE A 254 -7.44 -5.91 -39.55
C ILE A 254 -8.29 -6.94 -40.29
N ASP A 255 -7.76 -7.52 -41.35
CA ASP A 255 -8.46 -8.48 -42.22
C ASP A 255 -9.82 -7.97 -42.74
N GLY A 256 -9.94 -6.66 -43.02
CA GLY A 256 -11.16 -6.02 -43.46
C GLY A 256 -12.21 -5.76 -42.37
N VAL A 257 -11.82 -5.92 -41.10
CA VAL A 257 -12.65 -5.54 -39.93
C VAL A 257 -12.12 -4.22 -39.37
N PRO A 258 -12.92 -3.14 -39.38
CA PRO A 258 -12.52 -1.86 -38.79
C PRO A 258 -12.15 -2.00 -37.32
N ILE A 259 -11.08 -1.29 -36.89
CA ILE A 259 -10.60 -1.27 -35.49
C ILE A 259 -10.88 0.05 -34.80
#